data_45881dd977a3dde403a61f4fb75cb9d1
#
_entry.id   45881dd977a3dde403a61f4fb75cb9d1
#
_cell.length_a   1.000
_cell.length_b   1.000
_cell.length_c   1.000
_cell.angle_alpha   90.00
_cell.angle_beta   90.00
_cell.angle_gamma   90.00
#
_symmetry.space_group_name_H-M   'P 1'
#
loop_
_entity.id
_entity.type
_entity.pdbx_description
1 polymer ?
#
loop_
_entity_poly.entity_id
_entity_poly.type
_entity_poly.pdbx_seq_one_letter_code
_entity_poly.pdbx_strand_id
1 'polypeptide(L)'
;HSTFVPQLKNWTEAFDALQRLLETYNIPGKKVVFFDEMPWMDTPKSDFVSALENFWIVLAYMRVDFVLVACGSATSWMVDKLLHNQGGLFNRITQKIYLRPFKLSEMEQYLDEKHFGWNRYQIAQCYMILGGIPFYLTLLNPKLSLLSNIDELFFADAHAMLRTEYNELYSTLFKRPDNYLAVIRMLTERKEGFTRKEINEKTKLGGAALSKILSDLEQCDFIFSYARYGNAKNNAIYRIKDFYSLFYYKYVNGIDTKDSLRWTHLSSTPQVSSWQGFSFELLCLLHLDEIKKALGIDRILNDASAWRSRQPEQNTQIDLVIERADHNINLCEMKFSSGMYAIDKGYEQKLRERMSIFLAETMTRCSTRITMVTTYGVLQNKHSGIVNDEVLLDDLFE
;
A
#
# COMPACT_ATOMS: atom_id res chain seq x y z
N HIS A 1 35.71 -11.79 23.03
CA HIS A 1 36.91 -11.17 22.50
C HIS A 1 36.62 -9.72 22.20
N SER A 2 37.12 -8.77 23.03
CA SER A 2 37.07 -7.34 22.73
C SER A 2 38.11 -7.07 21.65
N THR A 3 37.69 -7.04 20.41
CA THR A 3 38.51 -6.53 19.31
C THR A 3 38.60 -5.02 19.48
N PHE A 4 39.83 -4.50 19.69
CA PHE A 4 40.12 -3.08 19.64
C PHE A 4 39.71 -2.57 18.25
N VAL A 5 38.62 -1.84 18.16
CA VAL A 5 38.24 -1.15 16.93
C VAL A 5 39.05 0.12 16.83
N PRO A 6 39.96 0.25 15.87
CA PRO A 6 40.73 1.49 15.69
C PRO A 6 39.77 2.65 15.41
N GLN A 7 40.16 3.86 15.82
CA GLN A 7 39.38 5.06 15.52
C GLN A 7 39.46 5.33 14.02
N LEU A 8 38.36 4.99 13.28
CA LEU A 8 38.28 5.13 11.84
C LEU A 8 37.89 6.57 11.48
N LYS A 9 38.56 7.17 10.48
CA LYS A 9 38.38 8.57 10.10
C LYS A 9 37.41 8.79 8.95
N ASN A 10 37.23 7.79 8.11
CA ASN A 10 36.40 7.86 6.91
C ASN A 10 35.92 6.47 6.51
N TRP A 11 35.00 6.40 5.53
CA TRP A 11 34.43 5.16 5.06
C TRP A 11 35.44 4.23 4.36
N THR A 12 36.45 4.76 3.71
CA THR A 12 37.52 3.96 3.09
C THR A 12 38.25 3.15 4.16
N GLU A 13 38.70 3.81 5.25
CA GLU A 13 39.36 3.12 6.37
C GLU A 13 38.41 2.07 7.03
N ALA A 14 37.11 2.38 7.11
CA ALA A 14 36.11 1.46 7.66
C ALA A 14 35.94 0.21 6.80
N PHE A 15 35.86 0.36 5.50
CA PHE A 15 35.77 -0.75 4.56
C PHE A 15 37.07 -1.57 4.48
N ASP A 16 38.24 -0.92 4.56
CA ASP A 16 39.51 -1.63 4.64
C ASP A 16 39.61 -2.48 5.92
N ALA A 17 39.15 -1.93 7.05
CA ALA A 17 39.09 -2.69 8.31
C ALA A 17 38.14 -3.87 8.23
N LEU A 18 36.95 -3.69 7.62
CA LEU A 18 35.97 -4.76 7.37
C LEU A 18 36.55 -5.84 6.46
N GLN A 19 37.26 -5.47 5.40
CA GLN A 19 37.91 -6.41 4.51
C GLN A 19 38.94 -7.27 5.27
N ARG A 20 39.82 -6.67 6.06
CA ARG A 20 40.83 -7.40 6.90
C ARG A 20 40.10 -8.35 7.88
N LEU A 21 39.02 -7.90 8.49
CA LEU A 21 38.22 -8.77 9.36
C LEU A 21 37.67 -9.99 8.61
N LEU A 22 37.12 -9.80 7.42
CA LEU A 22 36.60 -10.87 6.58
C LEU A 22 37.69 -11.84 6.11
N GLU A 23 38.93 -11.34 5.86
CA GLU A 23 40.07 -12.17 5.49
C GLU A 23 40.57 -13.05 6.65
N THR A 24 40.53 -12.53 7.88
CA THR A 24 40.92 -13.29 9.08
C THR A 24 39.86 -14.30 9.52
N TYR A 25 38.61 -14.13 9.06
CA TYR A 25 37.48 -15.00 9.44
C TYR A 25 37.45 -16.25 8.54
N ASN A 26 38.14 -17.31 8.96
CA ASN A 26 38.26 -18.55 8.20
C ASN A 26 37.22 -19.61 8.61
N ILE A 27 35.93 -19.22 8.66
CA ILE A 27 34.82 -20.12 8.93
C ILE A 27 34.26 -20.63 7.60
N PRO A 28 33.99 -21.94 7.43
CA PRO A 28 33.35 -22.48 6.22
C PRO A 28 31.96 -21.87 6.01
N GLY A 29 31.58 -21.66 4.75
CA GLY A 29 30.25 -21.19 4.37
C GLY A 29 30.21 -19.74 3.91
N LYS A 30 28.98 -19.25 3.58
CA LYS A 30 28.75 -17.88 3.13
C LYS A 30 28.99 -16.87 4.26
N LYS A 31 29.69 -15.81 3.94
CA LYS A 31 29.87 -14.65 4.83
C LYS A 31 28.92 -13.56 4.40
N VAL A 32 28.06 -13.15 5.30
CA VAL A 32 27.05 -12.14 5.05
C VAL A 32 27.42 -10.87 5.78
N VAL A 33 27.51 -9.76 5.04
CA VAL A 33 27.57 -8.41 5.61
C VAL A 33 26.23 -7.73 5.33
N PHE A 34 25.59 -7.27 6.38
CA PHE A 34 24.29 -6.62 6.31
C PHE A 34 24.42 -5.16 6.70
N PHE A 35 24.10 -4.26 5.78
CA PHE A 35 23.99 -2.82 6.03
C PHE A 35 22.54 -2.45 6.22
N ASP A 36 22.19 -2.19 7.47
CA ASP A 36 20.86 -1.72 7.84
C ASP A 36 20.79 -0.19 7.70
N GLU A 37 19.65 0.31 7.21
CA GLU A 37 19.40 1.74 6.99
C GLU A 37 20.56 2.46 6.26
N MET A 38 21.04 1.87 5.17
CA MET A 38 22.18 2.37 4.39
C MET A 38 22.06 3.85 3.98
N PRO A 39 20.89 4.40 3.67
CA PRO A 39 20.74 5.84 3.36
C PRO A 39 21.27 6.78 4.44
N TRP A 40 21.23 6.39 5.71
CA TRP A 40 21.74 7.18 6.83
C TRP A 40 23.28 7.24 6.88
N MET A 41 23.95 6.31 6.22
CA MET A 41 25.40 6.27 6.13
C MET A 41 25.94 7.26 5.09
N ASP A 42 25.12 7.62 4.09
CA ASP A 42 25.50 8.55 3.00
C ASP A 42 25.20 10.01 3.40
N THR A 43 25.97 10.53 4.34
CA THR A 43 25.89 11.95 4.71
C THR A 43 26.59 12.85 3.68
N PRO A 44 26.21 14.15 3.58
CA PRO A 44 26.87 15.07 2.66
C PRO A 44 28.40 15.07 2.85
N LYS A 45 29.14 14.82 1.78
CA LYS A 45 30.65 14.78 1.75
C LYS A 45 31.24 13.57 2.49
N SER A 46 30.47 12.51 2.74
CA SER A 46 31.01 11.31 3.40
C SER A 46 31.75 10.36 2.47
N ASP A 47 31.60 10.53 1.15
CA ASP A 47 32.14 9.64 0.10
C ASP A 47 31.76 8.16 0.29
N PHE A 48 30.65 7.90 1.04
CA PHE A 48 30.21 6.54 1.40
C PHE A 48 29.99 5.66 0.17
N VAL A 49 29.25 6.15 -0.84
CA VAL A 49 28.93 5.36 -2.04
C VAL A 49 30.20 4.99 -2.78
N SER A 50 31.15 5.92 -2.97
CA SER A 50 32.41 5.66 -3.66
C SER A 50 33.30 4.67 -2.88
N ALA A 51 33.32 4.77 -1.57
CA ALA A 51 34.04 3.84 -0.71
C ALA A 51 33.41 2.42 -0.76
N LEU A 52 32.08 2.32 -0.77
CA LEU A 52 31.35 1.07 -0.95
C LEU A 52 31.62 0.44 -2.32
N GLU A 53 31.66 1.24 -3.39
CA GLU A 53 31.99 0.77 -4.74
C GLU A 53 33.38 0.13 -4.77
N ASN A 54 34.38 0.79 -4.21
CA ASN A 54 35.75 0.28 -4.14
C ASN A 54 35.80 -1.02 -3.32
N PHE A 55 35.19 -1.04 -2.16
CA PHE A 55 35.08 -2.23 -1.31
C PHE A 55 34.45 -3.42 -2.06
N TRP A 56 33.33 -3.20 -2.75
CA TRP A 56 32.65 -4.23 -3.51
C TRP A 56 33.51 -4.76 -4.65
N ILE A 57 34.18 -3.89 -5.42
CA ILE A 57 35.04 -4.28 -6.54
C ILE A 57 36.18 -5.18 -6.05
N VAL A 58 36.86 -4.80 -4.97
CA VAL A 58 37.95 -5.58 -4.40
C VAL A 58 37.46 -6.95 -3.90
N LEU A 59 36.38 -6.98 -3.12
CA LEU A 59 35.84 -8.23 -2.54
C LEU A 59 35.24 -9.16 -3.59
N ALA A 60 34.47 -8.65 -4.55
CA ALA A 60 33.84 -9.45 -5.58
C ALA A 60 34.85 -10.20 -6.46
N TYR A 61 36.05 -9.64 -6.64
CA TYR A 61 37.14 -10.31 -7.36
C TYR A 61 37.81 -11.42 -6.54
N MET A 62 37.81 -11.31 -5.23
CA MET A 62 38.59 -12.20 -4.35
C MET A 62 37.74 -13.28 -3.66
N ARG A 63 36.40 -13.14 -3.61
CA ARG A 63 35.58 -13.98 -2.75
C ARG A 63 34.20 -14.34 -3.36
N VAL A 64 34.05 -15.62 -3.67
CA VAL A 64 32.76 -16.21 -4.12
C VAL A 64 31.82 -16.58 -2.96
N ASP A 65 32.34 -16.56 -1.72
CA ASP A 65 31.64 -16.90 -0.49
C ASP A 65 31.02 -15.68 0.23
N PHE A 66 31.09 -14.50 -0.39
CA PHE A 66 30.63 -13.23 0.20
C PHE A 66 29.24 -12.83 -0.31
N VAL A 67 28.37 -12.40 0.60
CA VAL A 67 27.06 -11.84 0.30
C VAL A 67 26.95 -10.48 0.99
N LEU A 68 26.68 -9.44 0.22
CA LEU A 68 26.37 -8.12 0.71
C LEU A 68 24.87 -7.91 0.65
N VAL A 69 24.26 -7.59 1.79
CA VAL A 69 22.85 -7.23 1.89
C VAL A 69 22.78 -5.77 2.33
N ALA A 70 21.99 -4.99 1.61
CA ALA A 70 21.75 -3.59 1.91
C ALA A 70 20.26 -3.35 2.07
N CYS A 71 19.84 -2.73 3.15
CA CYS A 71 18.46 -2.28 3.30
C CYS A 71 18.37 -0.77 3.56
N GLY A 72 17.20 -0.22 3.39
CA GLY A 72 16.90 1.18 3.68
C GLY A 72 15.44 1.52 3.40
N SER A 73 14.89 2.34 4.27
CA SER A 73 13.53 2.87 4.18
C SER A 73 13.41 4.02 3.17
N ALA A 74 14.49 4.75 2.91
CA ALA A 74 14.53 5.85 1.93
C ALA A 74 14.59 5.32 0.49
N THR A 75 13.45 4.86 -0.02
CA THR A 75 13.33 4.17 -1.30
C THR A 75 13.91 4.97 -2.47
N SER A 76 13.72 6.28 -2.52
CA SER A 76 14.30 7.13 -3.56
C SER A 76 15.83 7.10 -3.55
N TRP A 77 16.47 7.11 -2.36
CA TRP A 77 17.92 6.98 -2.26
C TRP A 77 18.40 5.61 -2.75
N MET A 78 17.73 4.53 -2.33
CA MET A 78 18.05 3.16 -2.75
C MET A 78 17.95 3.01 -4.27
N VAL A 79 16.92 3.56 -4.87
CA VAL A 79 16.73 3.54 -6.33
C VAL A 79 17.77 4.40 -7.04
N ASP A 80 17.94 5.66 -6.64
CA ASP A 80 18.80 6.61 -7.33
C ASP A 80 20.29 6.28 -7.17
N LYS A 81 20.73 5.84 -5.97
CA LYS A 81 22.13 5.64 -5.64
C LYS A 81 22.63 4.21 -5.83
N LEU A 82 21.76 3.22 -5.69
CA LEU A 82 22.16 1.82 -5.84
C LEU A 82 21.63 1.22 -7.15
N LEU A 83 20.33 1.33 -7.44
CA LEU A 83 19.74 0.65 -8.59
C LEU A 83 20.04 1.36 -9.91
N HIS A 84 20.01 2.68 -9.94
CA HIS A 84 20.31 3.50 -11.12
C HIS A 84 21.75 4.04 -11.11
N ASN A 85 22.60 3.52 -10.24
CA ASN A 85 24.01 3.90 -10.19
C ASN A 85 24.67 3.63 -11.56
N GLN A 86 25.39 4.61 -12.07
CA GLN A 86 26.16 4.51 -13.32
C GLN A 86 27.66 4.25 -13.06
N GLY A 87 28.06 4.10 -11.79
CA GLY A 87 29.42 3.83 -11.34
C GLY A 87 29.72 2.36 -11.13
N GLY A 88 30.57 2.08 -10.16
CA GLY A 88 31.09 0.72 -9.87
C GLY A 88 30.05 -0.29 -9.37
N LEU A 89 28.87 0.16 -8.94
CA LEU A 89 27.75 -0.71 -8.55
C LEU A 89 26.79 -1.05 -9.71
N PHE A 90 27.02 -0.52 -10.90
CA PHE A 90 26.20 -0.79 -12.08
C PHE A 90 26.12 -2.31 -12.37
N ASN A 91 24.90 -2.84 -12.51
CA ASN A 91 24.61 -4.28 -12.73
C ASN A 91 25.24 -5.24 -11.70
N ARG A 92 25.57 -4.76 -10.48
CA ARG A 92 26.13 -5.61 -9.41
C ARG A 92 25.06 -6.12 -8.44
N ILE A 93 23.86 -5.55 -8.46
CA ILE A 93 22.75 -6.01 -7.64
C ILE A 93 22.15 -7.25 -8.30
N THR A 94 22.30 -8.38 -7.62
CA THR A 94 21.83 -9.68 -8.11
C THR A 94 20.38 -9.96 -7.76
N GLN A 95 19.89 -9.39 -6.65
CA GLN A 95 18.51 -9.56 -6.20
C GLN A 95 17.98 -8.30 -5.54
N LYS A 96 16.71 -7.99 -5.84
CA LYS A 96 15.96 -6.90 -5.21
C LYS A 96 14.79 -7.50 -4.46
N ILE A 97 14.65 -7.13 -3.20
CA ILE A 97 13.56 -7.58 -2.34
C ILE A 97 12.78 -6.34 -1.89
N TYR A 98 11.53 -6.23 -2.31
CA TYR A 98 10.61 -5.23 -1.83
C TYR A 98 9.78 -5.84 -0.71
N LEU A 99 10.03 -5.40 0.53
CA LEU A 99 9.19 -5.77 1.66
C LEU A 99 7.90 -4.95 1.58
N ARG A 100 6.83 -5.62 1.18
CA ARG A 100 5.50 -5.01 1.12
C ARG A 100 4.79 -5.14 2.46
N PRO A 101 3.79 -4.29 2.74
CA PRO A 101 2.86 -4.52 3.84
C PRO A 101 2.28 -5.93 3.75
N PHE A 102 1.97 -6.54 4.88
CA PHE A 102 1.29 -7.83 4.95
C PHE A 102 -0.01 -7.81 4.16
N LYS A 103 -0.30 -8.90 3.46
CA LYS A 103 -1.65 -9.19 2.95
C LYS A 103 -2.56 -9.60 4.10
N LEU A 104 -3.85 -9.74 3.84
CA LEU A 104 -4.81 -10.18 4.85
C LEU A 104 -4.46 -11.56 5.43
N SER A 105 -4.05 -12.51 4.59
CA SER A 105 -3.61 -13.85 5.03
C SER A 105 -2.39 -13.82 5.95
N GLU A 106 -1.40 -12.97 5.64
CA GLU A 106 -0.20 -12.81 6.45
C GLU A 106 -0.51 -12.10 7.78
N MET A 107 -1.42 -11.11 7.74
CA MET A 107 -1.91 -10.47 8.96
C MET A 107 -2.72 -11.42 9.84
N GLU A 108 -3.59 -12.26 9.27
CA GLU A 108 -4.32 -13.30 9.98
C GLU A 108 -3.34 -14.23 10.70
N GLN A 109 -2.35 -14.77 9.98
CA GLN A 109 -1.32 -15.63 10.57
C GLN A 109 -0.58 -14.94 11.72
N TYR A 110 -0.15 -13.68 11.54
CA TYR A 110 0.53 -12.93 12.60
C TYR A 110 -0.34 -12.74 13.85
N LEU A 111 -1.61 -12.38 13.67
CA LEU A 111 -2.55 -12.16 14.77
C LEU A 111 -2.89 -13.47 15.50
N ASP A 112 -3.01 -14.56 14.77
CA ASP A 112 -3.23 -15.90 15.36
C ASP A 112 -2.03 -16.36 16.19
N GLU A 113 -0.81 -16.17 15.69
CA GLU A 113 0.42 -16.46 16.44
C GLU A 113 0.54 -15.60 17.73
N LYS A 114 -0.06 -14.42 17.75
CA LYS A 114 -0.12 -13.53 18.91
C LYS A 114 -1.39 -13.74 19.78
N HIS A 115 -2.25 -14.70 19.42
CA HIS A 115 -3.44 -15.09 20.18
C HIS A 115 -4.51 -13.99 20.31
N PHE A 116 -4.73 -13.19 19.24
CA PHE A 116 -5.78 -12.16 19.24
C PHE A 116 -7.20 -12.74 19.22
N GLY A 117 -7.42 -13.87 18.58
CA GLY A 117 -8.74 -14.51 18.47
C GLY A 117 -9.77 -13.67 17.70
N TRP A 118 -9.32 -12.77 16.82
CA TRP A 118 -10.20 -11.96 15.98
C TRP A 118 -10.69 -12.74 14.76
N ASN A 119 -11.94 -12.54 14.38
CA ASN A 119 -12.46 -13.09 13.13
C ASN A 119 -12.01 -12.23 11.92
N ARG A 120 -12.15 -12.77 10.72
CA ARG A 120 -11.73 -12.11 9.46
C ARG A 120 -12.37 -10.74 9.24
N TYR A 121 -13.61 -10.54 9.72
CA TYR A 121 -14.25 -9.23 9.68
C TYR A 121 -13.51 -8.20 10.54
N GLN A 122 -13.10 -8.55 11.73
CA GLN A 122 -12.33 -7.69 12.63
C GLN A 122 -10.92 -7.46 12.08
N ILE A 123 -10.29 -8.48 11.50
CA ILE A 123 -8.98 -8.36 10.83
C ILE A 123 -9.08 -7.37 9.66
N ALA A 124 -10.10 -7.48 8.83
CA ALA A 124 -10.33 -6.52 7.74
C ALA A 124 -10.57 -5.10 8.25
N GLN A 125 -11.33 -4.93 9.34
CA GLN A 125 -11.50 -3.61 9.98
C GLN A 125 -10.18 -3.05 10.49
N CYS A 126 -9.34 -3.86 11.12
CA CYS A 126 -8.02 -3.47 11.58
C CYS A 126 -7.12 -3.07 10.40
N TYR A 127 -7.13 -3.88 9.33
CA TYR A 127 -6.37 -3.61 8.10
C TYR A 127 -6.80 -2.28 7.45
N MET A 128 -8.08 -1.99 7.41
CA MET A 128 -8.61 -0.72 6.87
C MET A 128 -8.19 0.52 7.69
N ILE A 129 -7.68 0.34 8.92
CA ILE A 129 -7.19 1.42 9.78
C ILE A 129 -5.66 1.51 9.76
N LEU A 130 -4.96 0.39 9.98
CA LEU A 130 -3.51 0.33 10.17
C LEU A 130 -2.75 -0.09 8.91
N GLY A 131 -3.44 -0.67 7.92
CA GLY A 131 -2.79 -1.39 6.84
C GLY A 131 -2.11 -2.68 7.34
N GLY A 132 -1.32 -3.29 6.49
CA GLY A 132 -0.54 -4.49 6.81
C GLY A 132 0.88 -4.19 7.31
N ILE A 133 1.14 -3.04 7.94
CA ILE A 133 2.48 -2.65 8.39
C ILE A 133 2.83 -3.40 9.68
N PRO A 134 3.85 -4.31 9.67
CA PRO A 134 4.18 -5.14 10.84
C PRO A 134 4.43 -4.34 12.12
N PHE A 135 5.10 -3.19 12.01
CA PHE A 135 5.36 -2.32 13.16
C PHE A 135 4.06 -1.93 13.87
N TYR A 136 3.03 -1.48 13.15
CA TYR A 136 1.76 -1.07 13.77
C TYR A 136 1.04 -2.26 14.42
N LEU A 137 1.17 -3.45 13.85
CA LEU A 137 0.60 -4.66 14.42
C LEU A 137 1.28 -5.08 15.73
N THR A 138 2.58 -4.77 15.90
CA THR A 138 3.29 -5.04 17.17
C THR A 138 2.79 -4.18 18.34
N LEU A 139 2.13 -3.05 18.05
CA LEU A 139 1.59 -2.15 19.07
C LEU A 139 0.23 -2.59 19.59
N LEU A 140 -0.41 -3.55 18.92
CA LEU A 140 -1.71 -4.08 19.34
C LEU A 140 -1.57 -4.96 20.60
N ASN A 141 -2.55 -4.84 21.49
CA ASN A 141 -2.65 -5.64 22.71
C ASN A 141 -3.71 -6.74 22.55
N PRO A 142 -3.33 -8.04 22.58
CA PRO A 142 -4.28 -9.14 22.39
C PRO A 142 -5.32 -9.27 23.52
N LYS A 143 -5.13 -8.59 24.66
CA LYS A 143 -6.08 -8.58 25.77
C LYS A 143 -7.21 -7.56 25.57
N LEU A 144 -7.09 -6.69 24.59
CA LEU A 144 -8.08 -5.64 24.30
C LEU A 144 -8.90 -5.98 23.05
N SER A 145 -10.12 -5.43 22.99
CA SER A 145 -10.92 -5.46 21.78
C SER A 145 -10.24 -4.64 20.66
N LEU A 146 -10.65 -4.85 19.39
CA LEU A 146 -10.19 -4.02 18.29
C LEU A 146 -10.46 -2.52 18.56
N LEU A 147 -11.69 -2.19 19.02
CA LEU A 147 -12.06 -0.80 19.30
C LEU A 147 -11.17 -0.17 20.37
N SER A 148 -10.93 -0.91 21.47
CA SER A 148 -10.08 -0.44 22.57
C SER A 148 -8.61 -0.28 22.12
N ASN A 149 -8.11 -1.14 21.25
CA ASN A 149 -6.76 -0.99 20.68
C ASN A 149 -6.67 0.32 19.86
N ILE A 150 -7.65 0.62 19.04
CA ILE A 150 -7.66 1.84 18.23
C ILE A 150 -7.80 3.08 19.11
N ASP A 151 -8.64 3.03 20.14
CA ASP A 151 -8.76 4.14 21.09
C ASP A 151 -7.43 4.40 21.82
N GLU A 152 -6.74 3.35 22.28
CA GLU A 152 -5.44 3.47 22.95
C GLU A 152 -4.36 4.04 22.03
N LEU A 153 -4.27 3.55 20.80
CA LEU A 153 -3.22 3.94 19.87
C LEU A 153 -3.39 5.35 19.28
N PHE A 154 -4.63 5.87 19.18
CA PHE A 154 -4.89 7.15 18.51
C PHE A 154 -5.52 8.22 19.41
N PHE A 155 -6.25 7.83 20.46
CA PHE A 155 -7.14 8.76 21.19
C PHE A 155 -6.94 8.78 22.70
N ALA A 156 -6.08 7.91 23.28
CA ALA A 156 -5.86 7.87 24.74
C ALA A 156 -5.49 9.26 25.30
N ASP A 157 -4.60 9.97 24.62
CA ASP A 157 -4.23 11.36 24.91
C ASP A 157 -3.61 12.05 23.68
N ALA A 158 -3.08 13.26 23.88
CA ALA A 158 -2.42 14.04 22.83
C ALA A 158 -1.12 13.40 22.32
N HIS A 159 -0.52 12.51 23.09
CA HIS A 159 0.74 11.81 22.82
C HIS A 159 0.53 10.34 22.43
N ALA A 160 -0.72 9.92 22.18
CA ALA A 160 -1.03 8.59 21.72
C ALA A 160 -0.12 8.20 20.53
N MET A 161 0.44 7.00 20.58
CA MET A 161 1.60 6.63 19.77
C MET A 161 1.38 6.83 18.27
N LEU A 162 0.31 6.30 17.71
CA LEU A 162 0.03 6.44 16.27
C LEU A 162 -0.54 7.83 15.89
N ARG A 163 -0.87 8.63 16.87
CA ARG A 163 -1.21 10.05 16.62
C ARG A 163 0.04 10.89 16.34
N THR A 164 1.12 10.67 17.07
CA THR A 164 2.38 11.42 16.94
C THR A 164 3.27 10.86 15.84
N GLU A 165 3.31 9.54 15.68
CA GLU A 165 4.08 8.82 14.66
C GLU A 165 3.84 9.34 13.24
N TYR A 166 2.62 9.81 12.93
CA TYR A 166 2.27 10.25 11.59
C TYR A 166 3.18 11.35 11.04
N ASN A 167 3.52 12.34 11.85
CA ASN A 167 4.40 13.44 11.44
C ASN A 167 5.87 13.00 11.36
N GLU A 168 6.28 12.10 12.25
CA GLU A 168 7.64 11.56 12.29
C GLU A 168 7.91 10.67 11.08
N LEU A 169 6.95 9.85 10.66
CA LEU A 169 7.04 8.99 9.49
C LEU A 169 7.47 9.76 8.22
N TYR A 170 6.77 10.83 7.90
CA TYR A 170 7.06 11.60 6.68
C TYR A 170 8.35 12.43 6.78
N SER A 171 8.68 12.94 7.97
CA SER A 171 9.92 13.68 8.18
C SER A 171 11.17 12.79 8.11
N THR A 172 11.03 11.52 8.46
CA THR A 172 12.09 10.52 8.33
C THR A 172 12.34 10.12 6.87
N LEU A 173 11.25 9.94 6.10
CA LEU A 173 11.34 9.47 4.71
C LEU A 173 11.71 10.58 3.71
N PHE A 174 11.30 11.83 3.96
CA PHE A 174 11.40 12.91 2.97
C PHE A 174 12.03 14.18 3.51
N LYS A 175 13.01 14.73 2.78
CA LYS A 175 13.71 15.98 3.17
C LYS A 175 12.80 17.21 3.24
N ARG A 176 11.66 17.22 2.51
CA ARG A 176 10.66 18.30 2.49
C ARG A 176 9.27 17.67 2.63
N PRO A 177 8.92 17.18 3.84
CA PRO A 177 7.72 16.38 4.04
C PRO A 177 6.42 17.13 3.70
N ASP A 178 6.37 18.46 3.86
CA ASP A 178 5.16 19.26 3.62
C ASP A 178 4.57 19.08 2.22
N ASN A 179 5.42 18.99 1.20
CA ASN A 179 4.97 18.80 -0.18
C ASN A 179 4.35 17.41 -0.40
N TYR A 180 4.92 16.39 0.23
CA TYR A 180 4.41 15.02 0.20
C TYR A 180 3.09 14.91 0.96
N LEU A 181 3.04 15.50 2.15
CA LEU A 181 1.83 15.56 2.98
C LEU A 181 0.69 16.33 2.29
N ALA A 182 0.99 17.40 1.54
CA ALA A 182 -0.02 18.11 0.76
C ALA A 182 -0.66 17.21 -0.32
N VAL A 183 0.13 16.37 -1.00
CA VAL A 183 -0.38 15.41 -1.99
C VAL A 183 -1.19 14.31 -1.30
N ILE A 184 -0.67 13.71 -0.23
CA ILE A 184 -1.36 12.65 0.52
C ILE A 184 -2.69 13.17 1.05
N ARG A 185 -2.70 14.31 1.74
CA ARG A 185 -3.92 14.93 2.26
C ARG A 185 -4.98 15.11 1.17
N MET A 186 -4.58 15.65 0.02
CA MET A 186 -5.49 15.82 -1.10
C MET A 186 -6.07 14.47 -1.57
N LEU A 187 -5.24 13.42 -1.67
CA LEU A 187 -5.68 12.11 -2.13
C LEU A 187 -6.67 11.44 -1.17
N THR A 188 -6.66 11.79 0.12
CA THR A 188 -7.65 11.30 1.09
C THR A 188 -9.04 11.95 0.97
N GLU A 189 -9.17 13.07 0.23
CA GLU A 189 -10.44 13.80 0.09
C GLU A 189 -11.42 13.10 -0.85
N ARG A 190 -10.95 12.30 -1.83
CA ARG A 190 -11.78 11.76 -2.89
C ARG A 190 -11.40 10.32 -3.25
N LYS A 191 -12.38 9.41 -3.12
CA LYS A 191 -12.16 7.98 -3.37
C LYS A 191 -11.76 7.64 -4.81
N GLU A 192 -12.24 8.39 -5.79
CA GLU A 192 -11.95 8.19 -7.20
C GLU A 192 -10.50 8.55 -7.56
N GLY A 193 -9.78 9.20 -6.64
CA GLY A 193 -8.44 9.71 -6.89
C GLY A 193 -8.41 10.98 -7.73
N PHE A 194 -7.23 11.36 -8.17
CA PHE A 194 -6.99 12.61 -8.89
C PHE A 194 -6.04 12.38 -10.05
N THR A 195 -6.26 13.11 -11.14
CA THR A 195 -5.30 13.21 -12.23
C THR A 195 -4.09 14.04 -11.79
N ARG A 196 -2.95 13.84 -12.45
CA ARG A 196 -1.78 14.69 -12.26
C ARG A 196 -2.08 16.19 -12.42
N LYS A 197 -2.97 16.55 -13.36
CA LYS A 197 -3.37 17.93 -13.59
C LYS A 197 -4.10 18.51 -12.39
N GLU A 198 -5.08 17.79 -11.85
CA GLU A 198 -5.83 18.20 -10.64
C GLU A 198 -4.90 18.33 -9.42
N ILE A 199 -3.93 17.42 -9.26
CA ILE A 199 -2.94 17.51 -8.18
C ILE A 199 -2.09 18.78 -8.32
N ASN A 200 -1.60 19.08 -9.53
CA ASN A 200 -0.85 20.29 -9.80
C ASN A 200 -1.68 21.56 -9.48
N GLU A 201 -2.93 21.61 -9.94
CA GLU A 201 -3.81 22.74 -9.74
C GLU A 201 -4.11 23.03 -8.27
N LYS A 202 -4.34 21.99 -7.46
CA LYS A 202 -4.64 22.13 -6.04
C LYS A 202 -3.40 22.38 -5.17
N THR A 203 -2.33 21.66 -5.40
CA THR A 203 -1.13 21.75 -4.56
C THR A 203 -0.16 22.83 -5.00
N LYS A 204 -0.33 23.39 -6.22
CA LYS A 204 0.61 24.31 -6.89
C LYS A 204 2.00 23.68 -7.11
N LEU A 205 2.14 22.38 -6.92
CA LEU A 205 3.37 21.63 -7.24
C LEU A 205 3.33 21.25 -8.74
N GLY A 206 4.38 21.56 -9.48
CA GLY A 206 4.41 21.30 -10.91
C GLY A 206 5.74 20.78 -11.43
N GLY A 207 5.78 20.47 -12.73
CA GLY A 207 6.99 20.07 -13.43
C GLY A 207 7.67 18.84 -12.85
N ALA A 208 9.01 18.90 -12.81
CA ALA A 208 9.85 17.81 -12.30
C ALA A 208 9.63 17.53 -10.81
N ALA A 209 9.31 18.55 -10.00
CA ALA A 209 9.08 18.40 -8.57
C ALA A 209 7.87 17.48 -8.29
N LEU A 210 6.74 17.72 -8.95
CA LEU A 210 5.57 16.86 -8.79
C LEU A 210 5.83 15.45 -9.32
N SER A 211 6.57 15.29 -10.43
CA SER A 211 6.93 13.97 -10.95
C SER A 211 7.71 13.17 -9.91
N LYS A 212 8.70 13.82 -9.27
CA LYS A 212 9.51 13.16 -8.24
C LYS A 212 8.66 12.78 -7.03
N ILE A 213 7.81 13.69 -6.52
CA ILE A 213 6.95 13.42 -5.37
C ILE A 213 6.01 12.23 -5.64
N LEU A 214 5.35 12.20 -6.81
CA LEU A 214 4.46 11.10 -7.17
C LEU A 214 5.23 9.79 -7.29
N SER A 215 6.40 9.79 -7.93
CA SER A 215 7.25 8.60 -8.03
C SER A 215 7.73 8.10 -6.67
N ASP A 216 8.20 8.99 -5.80
CA ASP A 216 8.66 8.63 -4.45
C ASP A 216 7.51 8.03 -3.62
N LEU A 217 6.32 8.64 -3.67
CA LEU A 217 5.14 8.15 -2.95
C LEU A 217 4.65 6.79 -3.47
N GLU A 218 4.73 6.54 -4.78
CA GLU A 218 4.41 5.23 -5.36
C GLU A 218 5.44 4.16 -4.94
N GLN A 219 6.73 4.50 -4.96
CA GLN A 219 7.80 3.60 -4.56
C GLN A 219 7.76 3.25 -3.06
N CYS A 220 7.29 4.18 -2.23
CA CYS A 220 7.09 3.97 -0.79
C CYS A 220 5.74 3.35 -0.44
N ASP A 221 4.95 2.92 -1.42
CA ASP A 221 3.62 2.32 -1.24
C ASP A 221 2.57 3.21 -0.54
N PHE A 222 2.75 4.54 -0.55
CA PHE A 222 1.74 5.47 -0.02
C PHE A 222 0.58 5.70 -0.99
N ILE A 223 0.87 5.67 -2.29
CA ILE A 223 -0.10 5.87 -3.36
C ILE A 223 0.08 4.81 -4.45
N PHE A 224 -0.91 4.69 -5.30
CA PHE A 224 -0.79 3.94 -6.55
C PHE A 224 -1.46 4.70 -7.69
N SER A 225 -1.04 4.41 -8.92
CA SER A 225 -1.71 4.92 -10.11
C SER A 225 -2.33 3.78 -10.91
N TYR A 226 -3.44 4.08 -11.56
CA TYR A 226 -4.10 3.16 -12.47
C TYR A 226 -4.62 3.89 -13.71
N ALA A 227 -4.77 3.14 -14.79
CA ALA A 227 -5.36 3.66 -16.02
C ALA A 227 -6.90 3.64 -15.94
N ARG A 228 -7.55 4.58 -16.64
CA ARG A 228 -8.98 4.49 -16.91
C ARG A 228 -9.23 3.51 -18.04
N TYR A 229 -10.30 2.74 -17.94
CA TYR A 229 -10.76 1.84 -19.01
C TYR A 229 -10.82 2.56 -20.36
N GLY A 230 -10.22 1.94 -21.38
CA GLY A 230 -10.19 2.47 -22.74
C GLY A 230 -9.30 3.70 -22.98
N ASN A 231 -8.50 4.12 -22.01
CA ASN A 231 -7.57 5.24 -22.15
C ASN A 231 -6.10 4.80 -22.07
N ALA A 232 -5.30 5.27 -23.03
CA ALA A 232 -3.86 5.06 -23.02
C ALA A 232 -3.18 5.73 -21.80
N LYS A 233 -1.97 5.29 -21.49
CA LYS A 233 -1.12 5.59 -20.31
C LYS A 233 -1.00 7.06 -19.83
N ASN A 234 -1.48 8.05 -20.61
CA ASN A 234 -1.24 9.46 -20.31
C ASN A 234 -2.21 10.12 -19.32
N ASN A 235 -3.27 9.42 -18.88
CA ASN A 235 -4.28 9.92 -17.94
C ASN A 235 -4.38 9.06 -16.68
N ALA A 236 -3.25 8.73 -16.08
CA ALA A 236 -3.21 7.99 -14.82
C ALA A 236 -3.97 8.73 -13.71
N ILE A 237 -4.74 7.99 -12.94
CA ILE A 237 -5.41 8.44 -11.73
C ILE A 237 -4.58 7.98 -10.54
N TYR A 238 -4.22 8.92 -9.68
CA TYR A 238 -3.50 8.65 -8.44
C TYR A 238 -4.49 8.50 -7.29
N ARG A 239 -4.35 7.44 -6.51
CA ARG A 239 -5.14 7.16 -5.30
C ARG A 239 -4.23 6.91 -4.12
N ILE A 240 -4.76 7.20 -2.93
CA ILE A 240 -4.14 6.77 -1.68
C ILE A 240 -4.12 5.24 -1.61
N LYS A 241 -3.00 4.67 -1.16
CA LYS A 241 -2.82 3.25 -0.89
C LYS A 241 -2.71 2.97 0.60
N ASP A 242 -2.18 3.94 1.34
CA ASP A 242 -1.92 3.84 2.76
C ASP A 242 -3.18 4.08 3.60
N PHE A 243 -3.65 3.02 4.27
CA PHE A 243 -4.83 3.06 5.13
C PHE A 243 -4.61 3.91 6.38
N TYR A 244 -3.40 3.92 6.92
CA TYR A 244 -3.08 4.73 8.08
C TYR A 244 -3.26 6.23 7.78
N SER A 245 -2.75 6.71 6.66
CA SER A 245 -2.97 8.10 6.21
C SER A 245 -4.45 8.39 5.97
N LEU A 246 -5.18 7.44 5.35
CA LEU A 246 -6.61 7.59 5.10
C LEU A 246 -7.40 7.74 6.41
N PHE A 247 -7.12 6.90 7.40
CA PHE A 247 -7.73 6.96 8.73
C PHE A 247 -7.32 8.23 9.48
N TYR A 248 -6.03 8.55 9.48
CA TYR A 248 -5.46 9.69 10.17
C TYR A 248 -6.12 11.01 9.74
N TYR A 249 -6.18 11.29 8.45
CA TYR A 249 -6.81 12.53 7.96
C TYR A 249 -8.32 12.58 8.19
N LYS A 250 -8.98 11.46 8.26
CA LYS A 250 -10.42 11.41 8.47
C LYS A 250 -10.82 11.56 9.93
N TYR A 251 -10.07 10.96 10.87
CA TYR A 251 -10.53 10.80 12.25
C TYR A 251 -9.56 11.33 13.32
N VAL A 252 -8.31 11.61 12.96
CA VAL A 252 -7.27 11.97 13.93
C VAL A 252 -6.78 13.41 13.75
N ASN A 253 -6.49 13.80 12.51
CA ASN A 253 -5.90 15.11 12.20
C ASN A 253 -6.82 16.27 12.60
N GLY A 254 -6.28 17.19 13.40
CA GLY A 254 -7.02 18.40 13.84
C GLY A 254 -8.14 18.14 14.85
N ILE A 255 -8.23 16.93 15.39
CA ILE A 255 -9.25 16.58 16.40
C ILE A 255 -8.68 16.79 17.80
N ASP A 256 -9.42 17.49 18.66
CA ASP A 256 -9.13 17.62 20.09
C ASP A 256 -9.42 16.28 20.82
N THR A 257 -8.48 15.81 21.64
CA THR A 257 -8.52 14.49 22.30
C THR A 257 -9.11 14.55 23.71
N LYS A 258 -10.24 15.20 23.89
CA LYS A 258 -10.96 15.12 25.18
C LYS A 258 -11.70 13.78 25.36
N ASP A 259 -11.92 13.05 24.30
CA ASP A 259 -12.62 11.77 24.28
C ASP A 259 -11.63 10.64 23.97
N SER A 260 -11.15 9.97 25.00
CA SER A 260 -10.23 8.83 24.89
C SER A 260 -10.89 7.55 24.36
N LEU A 261 -12.22 7.47 24.31
CA LEU A 261 -13.00 6.38 23.72
C LEU A 261 -13.67 6.79 22.41
N ARG A 262 -13.08 7.75 21.73
CA ARG A 262 -13.64 8.37 20.54
C ARG A 262 -13.98 7.35 19.42
N TRP A 263 -13.09 6.41 19.16
CA TRP A 263 -13.36 5.41 18.13
C TRP A 263 -14.50 4.48 18.52
N THR A 264 -14.53 4.04 19.77
CA THR A 264 -15.64 3.25 20.31
C THR A 264 -16.97 3.96 20.13
N HIS A 265 -17.06 5.26 20.45
CA HIS A 265 -18.28 6.05 20.29
C HIS A 265 -18.68 6.27 18.83
N LEU A 266 -17.70 6.37 17.91
CA LEU A 266 -17.97 6.62 16.49
C LEU A 266 -18.24 5.33 15.69
N SER A 267 -17.74 4.19 16.13
CA SER A 267 -17.65 2.94 15.36
C SER A 267 -18.97 2.46 14.73
N SER A 268 -20.09 2.75 15.38
CA SER A 268 -21.44 2.37 14.93
C SER A 268 -22.18 3.49 14.16
N THR A 269 -21.52 4.60 13.87
CA THR A 269 -22.17 5.73 13.18
C THR A 269 -22.23 5.50 11.66
N PRO A 270 -23.25 6.07 10.96
CA PRO A 270 -23.33 6.02 9.51
C PRO A 270 -22.10 6.60 8.80
N GLN A 271 -21.43 7.56 9.43
CA GLN A 271 -20.19 8.14 8.89
C GLN A 271 -19.06 7.11 8.82
N VAL A 272 -18.89 6.31 9.87
CA VAL A 272 -17.90 5.23 9.90
C VAL A 272 -18.28 4.13 8.92
N SER A 273 -19.55 3.73 8.86
CA SER A 273 -20.03 2.75 7.87
C SER A 273 -19.73 3.18 6.43
N SER A 274 -19.96 4.47 6.11
CA SER A 274 -19.63 5.02 4.78
C SER A 274 -18.12 4.99 4.50
N TRP A 275 -17.30 5.35 5.49
CA TRP A 275 -15.83 5.30 5.38
C TRP A 275 -15.31 3.86 5.25
N GLN A 276 -15.88 2.91 6.00
CA GLN A 276 -15.55 1.49 5.87
C GLN A 276 -15.88 0.96 4.46
N GLY A 277 -17.01 1.37 3.88
CA GLY A 277 -17.33 1.04 2.48
C GLY A 277 -16.26 1.52 1.52
N PHE A 278 -15.80 2.76 1.65
CA PHE A 278 -14.69 3.30 0.85
C PHE A 278 -13.37 2.56 1.10
N SER A 279 -13.03 2.30 2.34
CA SER A 279 -11.80 1.60 2.71
C SER A 279 -11.82 0.15 2.22
N PHE A 280 -12.98 -0.50 2.20
CA PHE A 280 -13.13 -1.84 1.66
C PHE A 280 -12.95 -1.89 0.13
N GLU A 281 -13.46 -0.89 -0.60
CA GLU A 281 -13.16 -0.76 -2.03
C GLU A 281 -11.64 -0.70 -2.26
N LEU A 282 -10.91 0.08 -1.45
CA LEU A 282 -9.45 0.14 -1.52
C LEU A 282 -8.81 -1.21 -1.15
N LEU A 283 -9.28 -1.87 -0.10
CA LEU A 283 -8.83 -3.19 0.31
C LEU A 283 -8.95 -4.22 -0.83
N CYS A 284 -10.10 -4.26 -1.50
CA CYS A 284 -10.34 -5.13 -2.65
C CYS A 284 -9.37 -4.83 -3.81
N LEU A 285 -9.10 -3.55 -4.10
CA LEU A 285 -8.15 -3.18 -5.16
C LEU A 285 -6.71 -3.61 -4.83
N LEU A 286 -6.33 -3.65 -3.56
CA LEU A 286 -5.02 -4.12 -3.12
C LEU A 286 -4.92 -5.65 -3.03
N HIS A 287 -6.07 -6.35 -3.04
CA HIS A 287 -6.19 -7.82 -3.06
C HIS A 287 -6.78 -8.32 -4.38
N LEU A 288 -6.40 -7.67 -5.49
CA LEU A 288 -6.92 -7.98 -6.81
C LEU A 288 -6.55 -9.39 -7.29
N ASP A 289 -5.38 -9.88 -6.91
CA ASP A 289 -4.92 -11.23 -7.28
C ASP A 289 -5.77 -12.30 -6.61
N GLU A 290 -6.15 -12.09 -5.34
CA GLU A 290 -7.06 -12.95 -4.58
C GLU A 290 -8.47 -12.95 -5.20
N ILE A 291 -8.99 -11.78 -5.59
CA ILE A 291 -10.27 -11.67 -6.32
C ILE A 291 -10.22 -12.46 -7.64
N LYS A 292 -9.14 -12.33 -8.42
CA LYS A 292 -8.98 -13.07 -9.67
C LYS A 292 -8.91 -14.58 -9.45
N LYS A 293 -8.24 -15.00 -8.38
CA LYS A 293 -8.13 -16.40 -7.98
C LYS A 293 -9.51 -16.96 -7.59
N ALA A 294 -10.28 -16.25 -6.76
CA ALA A 294 -11.64 -16.62 -6.37
C ALA A 294 -12.59 -16.74 -7.57
N LEU A 295 -12.42 -15.86 -8.56
CA LEU A 295 -13.18 -15.93 -9.82
C LEU A 295 -12.69 -17.01 -10.80
N GLY A 296 -11.55 -17.68 -10.51
CA GLY A 296 -10.94 -18.67 -11.41
C GLY A 296 -10.37 -18.06 -12.69
N ILE A 297 -9.97 -16.78 -12.66
CA ILE A 297 -9.48 -16.04 -13.83
C ILE A 297 -8.02 -15.60 -13.71
N ASP A 298 -7.32 -16.05 -12.68
CA ASP A 298 -5.90 -15.76 -12.40
C ASP A 298 -4.96 -16.19 -13.53
N ARG A 299 -5.34 -17.23 -14.29
CA ARG A 299 -4.59 -17.75 -15.44
C ARG A 299 -5.06 -17.20 -16.79
N ILE A 300 -6.08 -16.36 -16.81
CA ILE A 300 -6.57 -15.70 -18.02
C ILE A 300 -5.90 -14.33 -18.10
N LEU A 301 -5.29 -14.01 -19.25
CA LEU A 301 -4.78 -12.67 -19.48
C LEU A 301 -5.91 -11.65 -19.30
N ASN A 302 -5.70 -10.70 -18.42
CA ASN A 302 -6.70 -9.71 -18.07
C ASN A 302 -6.05 -8.35 -17.79
N ASP A 303 -6.83 -7.29 -17.93
CA ASP A 303 -6.49 -5.92 -17.52
C ASP A 303 -7.51 -5.40 -16.51
N ALA A 304 -7.02 -4.82 -15.42
CA ALA A 304 -7.84 -4.27 -14.36
C ALA A 304 -7.74 -2.74 -14.39
N SER A 305 -8.88 -2.09 -14.44
CA SER A 305 -8.99 -0.64 -14.58
C SER A 305 -10.22 -0.12 -13.83
N ALA A 306 -10.35 1.19 -13.70
CA ALA A 306 -11.61 1.80 -13.29
C ALA A 306 -12.26 2.49 -14.48
N TRP A 307 -13.58 2.56 -14.44
CA TRP A 307 -14.32 3.25 -15.47
C TRP A 307 -15.20 4.36 -14.88
N ARG A 308 -15.30 5.47 -15.61
CA ARG A 308 -16.20 6.57 -15.29
C ARG A 308 -16.82 7.10 -16.57
N SER A 309 -18.14 7.38 -16.53
CA SER A 309 -18.86 7.98 -17.65
C SER A 309 -18.20 9.29 -18.09
N ARG A 310 -18.17 9.48 -19.40
CA ARG A 310 -17.70 10.73 -20.06
C ARG A 310 -18.73 11.85 -19.93
N GLN A 311 -19.98 11.52 -19.61
CA GLN A 311 -21.07 12.47 -19.45
C GLN A 311 -21.16 12.86 -17.97
N PRO A 312 -20.74 14.10 -17.58
CA PRO A 312 -20.70 14.53 -16.17
C PRO A 312 -22.04 14.42 -15.46
N GLU A 313 -23.13 14.59 -16.22
CA GLU A 313 -24.52 14.58 -15.70
C GLU A 313 -24.92 13.19 -15.17
N GLN A 314 -24.35 12.13 -15.72
CA GLN A 314 -24.67 10.75 -15.33
C GLN A 314 -23.98 10.31 -14.03
N ASN A 315 -22.89 11.00 -13.63
CA ASN A 315 -22.07 10.72 -12.43
C ASN A 315 -21.89 9.21 -12.12
N THR A 316 -21.76 8.40 -13.18
CA THR A 316 -21.70 6.94 -13.12
C THR A 316 -20.25 6.48 -13.19
N GLN A 317 -19.89 5.58 -12.28
CA GLN A 317 -18.54 4.99 -12.23
C GLN A 317 -18.58 3.53 -11.80
N ILE A 318 -17.53 2.80 -12.16
CA ILE A 318 -17.24 1.42 -11.73
C ILE A 318 -15.81 1.41 -11.23
N ASP A 319 -15.62 1.07 -9.96
CA ASP A 319 -14.33 1.17 -9.28
C ASP A 319 -13.34 0.09 -9.73
N LEU A 320 -13.85 -1.06 -10.19
CA LEU A 320 -13.04 -2.13 -10.76
C LEU A 320 -13.76 -2.77 -11.96
N VAL A 321 -13.10 -2.69 -13.12
CA VAL A 321 -13.46 -3.38 -14.36
C VAL A 321 -12.33 -4.34 -14.69
N ILE A 322 -12.61 -5.63 -14.82
CA ILE A 322 -11.63 -6.63 -15.24
C ILE A 322 -12.00 -7.09 -16.65
N GLU A 323 -11.25 -6.64 -17.64
CA GLU A 323 -11.37 -7.06 -19.03
C GLU A 323 -10.50 -8.29 -19.25
N ARG A 324 -11.10 -9.35 -19.81
CA ARG A 324 -10.47 -10.66 -19.95
C ARG A 324 -10.27 -11.01 -21.42
N ALA A 325 -9.18 -11.71 -21.72
CA ALA A 325 -8.87 -12.17 -23.06
C ALA A 325 -9.86 -13.20 -23.63
N ASP A 326 -10.71 -13.79 -22.77
CA ASP A 326 -11.79 -14.71 -23.16
C ASP A 326 -13.11 -13.98 -23.52
N HIS A 327 -13.02 -12.70 -23.85
CA HIS A 327 -14.14 -11.85 -24.26
C HIS A 327 -15.21 -11.64 -23.16
N ASN A 328 -14.84 -11.70 -21.90
CA ASN A 328 -15.69 -11.34 -20.78
C ASN A 328 -15.15 -10.10 -20.06
N ILE A 329 -16.05 -9.32 -19.47
CA ILE A 329 -15.73 -8.17 -18.63
C ILE A 329 -16.48 -8.32 -17.32
N ASN A 330 -15.76 -8.39 -16.19
CA ASN A 330 -16.34 -8.32 -14.87
C ASN A 330 -16.47 -6.86 -14.44
N LEU A 331 -17.70 -6.41 -14.17
CA LEU A 331 -18.03 -5.12 -13.59
C LEU A 331 -18.19 -5.35 -12.09
N CYS A 332 -17.17 -5.00 -11.32
CA CYS A 332 -17.11 -5.34 -9.90
C CYS A 332 -17.69 -4.23 -9.03
N GLU A 333 -18.53 -4.62 -8.08
CA GLU A 333 -19.12 -3.77 -7.07
C GLU A 333 -18.76 -4.30 -5.68
N MET A 334 -18.18 -3.46 -4.83
CA MET A 334 -17.68 -3.86 -3.51
C MET A 334 -18.59 -3.34 -2.42
N LYS A 335 -18.94 -4.21 -1.44
CA LYS A 335 -19.82 -3.86 -0.32
C LYS A 335 -19.33 -4.45 1.00
N PHE A 336 -19.01 -3.57 1.93
CA PHE A 336 -18.70 -3.95 3.31
C PHE A 336 -19.96 -3.86 4.17
N SER A 337 -20.35 -4.94 4.78
CA SER A 337 -21.57 -5.03 5.58
C SER A 337 -21.41 -6.00 6.75
N SER A 338 -22.15 -5.81 7.82
CA SER A 338 -22.16 -6.70 9.00
C SER A 338 -22.95 -7.99 8.82
N GLY A 339 -23.54 -8.21 7.65
CA GLY A 339 -24.28 -9.40 7.28
C GLY A 339 -24.37 -9.53 5.77
N MET A 340 -25.11 -10.52 5.26
CA MET A 340 -25.33 -10.69 3.82
C MET A 340 -25.92 -9.43 3.19
N TYR A 341 -25.41 -9.05 2.03
CA TYR A 341 -25.83 -7.83 1.35
C TYR A 341 -27.14 -8.05 0.58
N ALA A 342 -28.18 -7.31 0.95
CA ALA A 342 -29.47 -7.38 0.29
C ALA A 342 -29.54 -6.38 -0.89
N ILE A 343 -29.75 -6.91 -2.11
CA ILE A 343 -30.03 -6.08 -3.29
C ILE A 343 -31.54 -5.78 -3.29
N ASP A 344 -31.89 -4.51 -3.17
CA ASP A 344 -33.28 -4.07 -3.34
C ASP A 344 -33.56 -3.67 -4.81
N LYS A 345 -34.85 -3.37 -5.10
CA LYS A 345 -35.27 -2.95 -6.45
C LYS A 345 -34.53 -1.72 -6.97
N GLY A 346 -34.27 -0.75 -6.09
CA GLY A 346 -33.60 0.49 -6.48
C GLY A 346 -32.12 0.26 -6.79
N TYR A 347 -31.48 -0.61 -6.03
CA TYR A 347 -30.09 -0.95 -6.27
C TYR A 347 -29.90 -1.86 -7.50
N GLU A 348 -30.78 -2.83 -7.73
CA GLU A 348 -30.81 -3.60 -8.99
C GLU A 348 -30.92 -2.66 -10.20
N GLN A 349 -31.84 -1.70 -10.15
CA GLN A 349 -31.99 -0.72 -11.24
C GLN A 349 -30.71 0.09 -11.48
N LYS A 350 -30.03 0.54 -10.42
CA LYS A 350 -28.74 1.24 -10.53
C LYS A 350 -27.65 0.39 -11.16
N LEU A 351 -27.59 -0.90 -10.85
CA LEU A 351 -26.61 -1.81 -11.46
C LEU A 351 -26.89 -2.00 -12.95
N ARG A 352 -28.17 -2.17 -13.34
CA ARG A 352 -28.56 -2.25 -14.75
C ARG A 352 -28.26 -0.97 -15.53
N GLU A 353 -28.55 0.17 -14.95
CA GLU A 353 -28.26 1.48 -15.53
C GLU A 353 -26.74 1.68 -15.74
N ARG A 354 -25.90 1.40 -14.75
CA ARG A 354 -24.46 1.43 -14.86
C ARG A 354 -23.93 0.56 -15.99
N MET A 355 -24.40 -0.69 -16.05
CA MET A 355 -24.01 -1.61 -17.10
C MET A 355 -24.46 -1.10 -18.48
N SER A 356 -25.66 -0.55 -18.60
CA SER A 356 -26.17 0.01 -19.85
C SER A 356 -25.35 1.20 -20.33
N ILE A 357 -25.00 2.13 -19.43
CA ILE A 357 -24.16 3.29 -19.74
C ILE A 357 -22.75 2.84 -20.14
N PHE A 358 -22.17 1.88 -19.39
CA PHE A 358 -20.87 1.31 -19.72
C PHE A 358 -20.84 0.72 -21.12
N LEU A 359 -21.82 -0.09 -21.49
CA LEU A 359 -21.94 -0.71 -22.81
C LEU A 359 -22.10 0.35 -23.91
N ALA A 360 -22.96 1.34 -23.69
CA ALA A 360 -23.23 2.41 -24.67
C ALA A 360 -21.98 3.27 -24.92
N GLU A 361 -21.20 3.61 -23.87
CA GLU A 361 -20.04 4.47 -24.02
C GLU A 361 -18.77 3.74 -24.50
N THR A 362 -18.61 2.47 -24.13
CA THR A 362 -17.42 1.69 -24.50
C THR A 362 -17.56 1.00 -25.85
N MET A 363 -18.79 0.78 -26.30
CA MET A 363 -19.11 0.04 -27.53
C MET A 363 -18.43 -1.35 -27.55
N THR A 364 -18.17 -1.92 -26.37
CA THR A 364 -17.53 -3.24 -26.27
C THR A 364 -18.38 -4.34 -26.85
N ARG A 365 -17.73 -5.36 -27.42
CA ARG A 365 -18.38 -6.59 -27.92
C ARG A 365 -18.22 -7.76 -26.94
N CYS A 366 -17.55 -7.52 -25.82
CA CYS A 366 -17.40 -8.53 -24.78
C CYS A 366 -18.70 -8.72 -23.99
N SER A 367 -18.91 -9.92 -23.46
CA SER A 367 -19.98 -10.20 -22.51
C SER A 367 -19.67 -9.53 -21.17
N THR A 368 -20.65 -8.84 -20.59
CA THR A 368 -20.49 -8.19 -19.28
C THR A 368 -21.12 -9.03 -18.18
N ARG A 369 -20.45 -9.09 -17.04
CA ARG A 369 -20.85 -9.84 -15.84
C ARG A 369 -20.81 -8.89 -14.64
N ILE A 370 -21.89 -8.84 -13.86
CA ILE A 370 -21.91 -8.14 -12.59
C ILE A 370 -21.28 -9.04 -11.53
N THR A 371 -20.22 -8.59 -10.93
CA THR A 371 -19.48 -9.30 -9.88
C THR A 371 -19.62 -8.54 -8.57
N MET A 372 -20.15 -9.20 -7.54
CA MET A 372 -20.25 -8.62 -6.21
C MET A 372 -19.09 -9.11 -5.35
N VAL A 373 -18.33 -8.18 -4.76
CA VAL A 373 -17.33 -8.47 -3.72
C VAL A 373 -17.89 -8.01 -2.40
N THR A 374 -18.20 -8.92 -1.52
CA THR A 374 -18.95 -8.62 -0.29
C THR A 374 -18.34 -9.28 0.93
N THR A 375 -18.73 -8.82 2.11
CA THR A 375 -18.25 -9.41 3.37
C THR A 375 -18.76 -10.83 3.57
N TYR A 376 -20.07 -11.06 3.36
CA TYR A 376 -20.77 -12.31 3.71
C TYR A 376 -21.66 -12.86 2.59
N GLY A 377 -21.49 -12.41 1.36
CA GLY A 377 -22.29 -12.81 0.21
C GLY A 377 -23.55 -11.95 0.02
N VAL A 378 -24.24 -12.23 -1.08
CA VAL A 378 -25.48 -11.56 -1.46
C VAL A 378 -26.67 -12.36 -0.98
N LEU A 379 -27.59 -11.70 -0.28
CA LEU A 379 -28.86 -12.33 0.16
C LEU A 379 -29.70 -12.70 -1.07
N GLN A 380 -30.06 -13.98 -1.20
CA GLN A 380 -30.86 -14.47 -2.29
C GLN A 380 -32.31 -13.94 -2.18
N ASN A 381 -32.70 -13.16 -3.17
CA ASN A 381 -34.04 -12.58 -3.27
C ASN A 381 -34.41 -12.36 -4.75
N LYS A 382 -35.60 -11.80 -5.02
CA LYS A 382 -36.10 -11.56 -6.39
C LYS A 382 -35.25 -10.56 -7.21
N HIS A 383 -34.31 -9.83 -6.59
CA HIS A 383 -33.46 -8.81 -7.20
C HIS A 383 -32.01 -9.26 -7.34
N SER A 384 -31.59 -10.33 -6.64
CA SER A 384 -30.19 -10.79 -6.65
C SER A 384 -29.81 -11.51 -7.95
N GLY A 385 -30.74 -11.89 -8.80
CA GLY A 385 -30.48 -12.60 -10.07
C GLY A 385 -29.70 -11.78 -11.12
N ILE A 386 -29.42 -10.50 -10.86
CA ILE A 386 -28.50 -9.69 -11.69
C ILE A 386 -27.03 -10.03 -11.46
N VAL A 387 -26.68 -10.60 -10.31
CA VAL A 387 -25.30 -10.95 -9.94
C VAL A 387 -24.92 -12.24 -10.66
N ASN A 388 -23.81 -12.17 -11.38
CA ASN A 388 -23.27 -13.32 -12.11
C ASN A 388 -22.20 -14.06 -11.30
N ASP A 389 -21.40 -13.32 -10.54
CA ASP A 389 -20.28 -13.85 -9.77
C ASP A 389 -20.23 -13.17 -8.39
N GLU A 390 -19.83 -13.94 -7.39
CA GLU A 390 -19.62 -13.45 -6.02
C GLU A 390 -18.22 -13.78 -5.55
N VAL A 391 -17.60 -12.85 -4.82
CA VAL A 391 -16.35 -13.01 -4.08
C VAL A 391 -16.62 -12.58 -2.65
N LEU A 392 -16.22 -13.37 -1.69
CA LEU A 392 -16.40 -13.11 -0.27
C LEU A 392 -15.16 -12.48 0.34
N LEU A 393 -15.31 -11.81 1.47
CA LEU A 393 -14.17 -11.35 2.25
C LEU A 393 -13.20 -12.50 2.57
N ASP A 394 -13.72 -13.68 2.84
CA ASP A 394 -12.90 -14.87 3.16
C ASP A 394 -11.95 -15.26 2.01
N ASP A 395 -12.38 -15.05 0.75
CA ASP A 395 -11.56 -15.33 -0.42
C ASP A 395 -10.33 -14.41 -0.52
N LEU A 396 -10.37 -13.24 0.12
CA LEU A 396 -9.24 -12.29 0.14
C LEU A 396 -8.11 -12.73 1.08
N PHE A 397 -8.34 -13.78 1.88
CA PHE A 397 -7.35 -14.39 2.79
C PHE A 397 -6.67 -15.62 2.19
N GLU A 398 -6.96 -15.98 0.95
CA GLU A 398 -6.43 -17.17 0.25
C GLU A 398 -5.37 -16.75 -0.83
#